data_ff85cf9b6a563e13732ca8b3205ad46a
#
_entry.id   ff85cf9b6a563e13732ca8b3205ad46a
#
_cell.length_a   1.000
_cell.length_b   1.000
_cell.length_c   1.000
_cell.angle_alpha   90.00
_cell.angle_beta   90.00
_cell.angle_gamma   90.00
#
_symmetry.space_group_name_H-M   'P 1'
#
loop_
_entity.id
_entity.type
_entity.pdbx_description
1 polymer ?
#
loop_
_entity_poly.entity_id
_entity_poly.type
_entity_poly.pdbx_seq_one_letter_code
_entity_poly.pdbx_strand_id
1 'polypeptide(L)'
;MDIIKNLKSRFDSVQCDFLIAIAAIFLPFYITVVIHAIIFFKWIKQGEVKKGYEETKRSKYIIFFSALIFLTSVFYQNWPGAGVSLGYLMLYSMTLVYRRHASEELFDTMLNLVIGLSVFASVWAIIEYIFILRQFDLEGWYLVVFNAPQYRTNAMFFNANYYAMMIEFFVAICFYKFLKHTHNHGFMNHIKEIVIIGLITLLNLFCLYLTGCRTAWPALAGGLAIMLLFNRNYKSFGGICAVGAAGVGFFIAKPQYIPRMSNIVKYLGVRKHIWEVAIQNIKTHFLFGEGPMTYWHIYAQYNGHPTQHSHNIFIDPVLCFGIIGLLVIAPFFIENIKRLYRLLRT
;
A
#
# COMPACT_ATOMS: atom_id res chain seq x y z
N MET A 1 2.19 24.01 20.96
CA MET A 1 3.21 24.90 20.34
C MET A 1 4.62 24.32 20.50
N ASP A 2 4.91 23.63 21.61
CA ASP A 2 6.25 23.08 21.90
C ASP A 2 6.66 21.88 21.04
N ILE A 3 5.72 21.02 20.65
CA ILE A 3 6.00 19.88 19.75
C ILE A 3 6.49 20.36 18.38
N ILE A 4 5.84 21.38 17.81
CA ILE A 4 6.22 21.94 16.49
C ILE A 4 7.59 22.62 16.54
N LYS A 5 7.88 23.34 17.64
CA LYS A 5 9.20 23.95 17.87
C LYS A 5 10.29 22.87 17.99
N ASN A 6 10.02 21.82 18.73
CA ASN A 6 10.94 20.70 18.92
C ASN A 6 11.20 19.96 17.57
N LEU A 7 10.18 19.70 16.76
CA LEU A 7 10.37 19.10 15.44
C LEU A 7 11.21 19.99 14.52
N LYS A 8 10.97 21.31 14.51
CA LYS A 8 11.75 22.27 13.70
C LYS A 8 13.19 22.44 14.17
N SER A 9 13.52 22.13 15.41
CA SER A 9 14.91 22.15 15.90
C SER A 9 15.67 20.86 15.57
N ARG A 10 14.97 19.75 15.32
CA ARG A 10 15.55 18.43 15.03
C ARG A 10 15.66 18.12 13.54
N PHE A 11 14.77 18.67 12.72
CA PHE A 11 14.64 18.35 11.32
C PHE A 11 14.71 19.58 10.43
N ASP A 12 15.34 19.44 9.27
CA ASP A 12 15.34 20.49 8.25
C ASP A 12 13.93 20.67 7.63
N SER A 13 13.78 21.73 6.79
CA SER A 13 12.48 22.03 6.17
C SER A 13 11.96 20.90 5.29
N VAL A 14 12.85 20.17 4.57
CA VAL A 14 12.46 19.07 3.68
C VAL A 14 12.06 17.85 4.50
N GLN A 15 12.79 17.56 5.57
CA GLN A 15 12.45 16.48 6.51
C GLN A 15 11.11 16.74 7.21
N CYS A 16 10.83 17.97 7.60
CA CYS A 16 9.50 18.34 8.14
C CYS A 16 8.38 18.14 7.10
N ASP A 17 8.64 18.47 5.82
CA ASP A 17 7.67 18.22 4.76
C ASP A 17 7.35 16.73 4.58
N PHE A 18 8.32 15.81 4.78
CA PHE A 18 8.05 14.37 4.77
C PHE A 18 7.13 13.95 5.91
N LEU A 19 7.32 14.49 7.11
CA LEU A 19 6.42 14.20 8.24
C LEU A 19 4.99 14.66 7.94
N ILE A 20 4.85 15.85 7.32
CA ILE A 20 3.54 16.36 6.87
C ILE A 20 2.95 15.48 5.78
N ALA A 21 3.75 15.05 4.78
CA ALA A 21 3.31 14.17 3.71
C ALA A 21 2.81 12.82 4.24
N ILE A 22 3.52 12.21 5.19
CA ILE A 22 3.11 10.96 5.85
C ILE A 22 1.81 11.16 6.64
N ALA A 23 1.69 12.25 7.41
CA ALA A 23 0.47 12.55 8.15
C ALA A 23 -0.73 12.77 7.19
N ALA A 24 -0.50 13.38 6.04
CA ALA A 24 -1.53 13.63 5.03
C ALA A 24 -2.14 12.35 4.44
N ILE A 25 -1.44 11.21 4.46
CA ILE A 25 -1.98 9.92 3.99
C ILE A 25 -3.22 9.50 4.80
N PHE A 26 -3.33 9.97 6.03
CA PHE A 26 -4.48 9.71 6.91
C PHE A 26 -5.62 10.71 6.74
N LEU A 27 -5.59 11.54 5.71
CA LEU A 27 -6.67 12.44 5.32
C LEU A 27 -7.45 11.89 4.11
N PRO A 28 -8.64 12.42 3.81
CA PRO A 28 -9.35 12.07 2.59
C PRO A 28 -8.47 12.24 1.36
N PHE A 29 -8.58 11.31 0.42
CA PHE A 29 -7.68 11.16 -0.73
C PHE A 29 -7.42 12.48 -1.50
N TYR A 30 -8.46 13.27 -1.74
CA TYR A 30 -8.33 14.55 -2.46
C TYR A 30 -7.50 15.59 -1.68
N ILE A 31 -7.59 15.61 -0.35
CA ILE A 31 -6.76 16.47 0.52
C ILE A 31 -5.30 15.99 0.49
N THR A 32 -5.11 14.68 0.59
CA THR A 32 -3.79 14.04 0.49
C THR A 32 -3.08 14.45 -0.78
N VAL A 33 -3.75 14.32 -1.94
CA VAL A 33 -3.18 14.70 -3.24
C VAL A 33 -2.78 16.17 -3.29
N VAL A 34 -3.63 17.07 -2.79
CA VAL A 34 -3.34 18.51 -2.77
C VAL A 34 -2.12 18.83 -1.89
N ILE A 35 -2.02 18.24 -0.70
CA ILE A 35 -0.87 18.47 0.19
C ILE A 35 0.42 17.95 -0.46
N HIS A 36 0.41 16.76 -1.04
CA HIS A 36 1.56 16.21 -1.73
C HIS A 36 1.98 17.07 -2.93
N ALA A 37 1.02 17.58 -3.69
CA ALA A 37 1.31 18.49 -4.81
C ALA A 37 1.94 19.80 -4.32
N ILE A 38 1.43 20.41 -3.25
CA ILE A 38 2.02 21.63 -2.66
C ILE A 38 3.47 21.37 -2.24
N ILE A 39 3.73 20.29 -1.53
CA ILE A 39 5.08 19.89 -1.10
C ILE A 39 5.98 19.68 -2.32
N PHE A 40 5.50 18.95 -3.32
CA PHE A 40 6.25 18.65 -4.53
C PHE A 40 6.64 19.93 -5.30
N PHE A 41 5.70 20.86 -5.52
CA PHE A 41 5.99 22.14 -6.18
C PHE A 41 6.93 23.03 -5.36
N LYS A 42 6.84 22.99 -4.02
CA LYS A 42 7.81 23.65 -3.14
C LYS A 42 9.22 23.09 -3.40
N TRP A 43 9.39 21.78 -3.46
CA TRP A 43 10.69 21.12 -3.70
C TRP A 43 11.22 21.35 -5.12
N ILE A 44 10.35 21.49 -6.12
CA ILE A 44 10.77 21.93 -7.46
C ILE A 44 11.40 23.33 -7.38
N LYS A 45 10.71 24.28 -6.73
CA LYS A 45 11.22 25.66 -6.57
C LYS A 45 12.52 25.73 -5.79
N GLN A 46 12.72 24.85 -4.81
CA GLN A 46 13.97 24.74 -4.04
C GLN A 46 15.10 24.00 -4.78
N GLY A 47 14.83 23.42 -5.94
CA GLY A 47 15.78 22.63 -6.71
C GLY A 47 16.04 21.21 -6.17
N GLU A 48 15.32 20.78 -5.11
CA GLU A 48 15.54 19.48 -4.47
C GLU A 48 15.18 18.32 -5.40
N VAL A 49 14.11 18.45 -6.18
CA VAL A 49 13.74 17.47 -7.20
C VAL A 49 14.84 17.28 -8.22
N LYS A 50 15.38 18.39 -8.77
CA LYS A 50 16.48 18.35 -9.74
C LYS A 50 17.70 17.60 -9.18
N LYS A 51 18.16 17.98 -7.98
CA LYS A 51 19.27 17.31 -7.29
C LYS A 51 18.99 15.81 -7.08
N GLY A 52 17.76 15.42 -6.69
CA GLY A 52 17.36 14.03 -6.54
C GLY A 52 17.54 13.21 -7.82
N TYR A 53 17.21 13.81 -8.97
CA TYR A 53 17.43 13.18 -10.29
C TYR A 53 18.90 13.10 -10.67
N GLU A 54 19.69 14.13 -10.39
CA GLU A 54 21.13 14.17 -10.69
C GLU A 54 21.93 13.14 -9.89
N GLU A 55 21.62 12.99 -8.61
CA GLU A 55 22.32 12.09 -7.68
C GLU A 55 21.90 10.63 -7.79
N THR A 56 20.72 10.35 -8.38
CA THR A 56 20.21 8.98 -8.47
C THR A 56 20.52 8.35 -9.82
N LYS A 57 21.32 7.29 -9.80
CA LYS A 57 21.64 6.53 -11.00
C LYS A 57 20.38 6.03 -11.69
N ARG A 58 20.29 6.26 -13.01
CA ARG A 58 19.16 5.84 -13.86
C ARG A 58 17.81 6.48 -13.53
N SER A 59 17.76 7.52 -12.71
CA SER A 59 16.53 8.27 -12.39
C SER A 59 15.80 8.82 -13.62
N LYS A 60 16.52 9.18 -14.69
CA LYS A 60 15.93 9.68 -15.94
C LYS A 60 14.92 8.73 -16.57
N TYR A 61 15.02 7.43 -16.32
CA TYR A 61 14.04 6.46 -16.80
C TYR A 61 12.64 6.66 -16.17
N ILE A 62 12.57 7.26 -14.98
CA ILE A 62 11.29 7.66 -14.37
C ILE A 62 10.60 8.73 -15.23
N ILE A 63 11.36 9.74 -15.68
CA ILE A 63 10.84 10.82 -16.53
C ILE A 63 10.35 10.24 -17.86
N PHE A 64 11.19 9.43 -18.51
CA PHE A 64 10.83 8.80 -19.79
C PHE A 64 9.60 7.91 -19.67
N PHE A 65 9.54 7.10 -18.62
CA PHE A 65 8.37 6.27 -18.35
C PHE A 65 7.12 7.11 -18.10
N SER A 66 7.19 8.11 -17.23
CA SER A 66 6.04 8.96 -16.90
C SER A 66 5.57 9.76 -18.13
N ALA A 67 6.49 10.26 -18.96
CA ALA A 67 6.16 10.94 -20.19
C ALA A 67 5.48 9.98 -21.19
N LEU A 68 6.01 8.77 -21.35
CA LEU A 68 5.45 7.75 -22.23
C LEU A 68 4.00 7.40 -21.84
N ILE A 69 3.76 7.04 -20.57
CA ILE A 69 2.42 6.66 -20.12
C ILE A 69 1.44 7.83 -20.12
N PHE A 70 1.92 9.06 -19.92
CA PHE A 70 1.11 10.27 -20.05
C PHE A 70 0.67 10.49 -21.51
N LEU A 71 1.63 10.45 -22.44
CA LEU A 71 1.35 10.63 -23.88
C LEU A 71 0.43 9.55 -24.43
N THR A 72 0.64 8.28 -24.02
CA THR A 72 -0.27 7.17 -24.37
C THR A 72 -1.68 7.41 -23.83
N SER A 73 -1.79 7.82 -22.56
CA SER A 73 -3.11 8.12 -21.97
C SER A 73 -3.84 9.24 -22.72
N VAL A 74 -3.11 10.32 -23.09
CA VAL A 74 -3.69 11.43 -23.85
C VAL A 74 -4.11 10.98 -25.25
N PHE A 75 -3.28 10.17 -25.93
CA PHE A 75 -3.55 9.66 -27.26
C PHE A 75 -4.84 8.82 -27.30
N TYR A 76 -5.05 7.97 -26.31
CA TYR A 76 -6.27 7.16 -26.18
C TYR A 76 -7.41 7.86 -25.42
N GLN A 77 -7.29 9.15 -25.12
CA GLN A 77 -8.28 9.93 -24.36
C GLN A 77 -8.61 9.35 -22.96
N ASN A 78 -7.65 8.60 -22.39
CA ASN A 78 -7.73 8.09 -21.03
C ASN A 78 -7.32 9.19 -20.03
N TRP A 79 -8.19 10.17 -19.81
CA TRP A 79 -7.91 11.33 -18.95
C TRP A 79 -7.61 10.96 -17.49
N PRO A 80 -8.32 10.01 -16.86
CA PRO A 80 -7.92 9.52 -15.54
C PRO A 80 -6.51 8.95 -15.53
N GLY A 81 -6.14 8.19 -16.56
CA GLY A 81 -4.78 7.65 -16.73
C GLY A 81 -3.73 8.72 -16.89
N ALA A 82 -4.01 9.79 -17.63
CA ALA A 82 -3.11 10.94 -17.74
C ALA A 82 -2.87 11.60 -16.38
N GLY A 83 -3.91 11.81 -15.57
CA GLY A 83 -3.80 12.33 -14.21
C GLY A 83 -2.95 11.43 -13.31
N VAL A 84 -3.18 10.11 -13.36
CA VAL A 84 -2.40 9.12 -12.58
C VAL A 84 -0.94 9.07 -13.03
N SER A 85 -0.65 9.29 -14.33
CA SER A 85 0.73 9.37 -14.84
C SER A 85 1.53 10.52 -14.22
N LEU A 86 0.89 11.69 -14.06
CA LEU A 86 1.48 12.83 -13.32
C LEU A 86 1.67 12.51 -11.85
N GLY A 87 0.73 11.78 -11.24
CA GLY A 87 0.85 11.27 -9.88
C GLY A 87 2.06 10.36 -9.71
N TYR A 88 2.31 9.45 -10.65
CA TYR A 88 3.51 8.60 -10.64
C TYR A 88 4.80 9.42 -10.72
N LEU A 89 4.87 10.41 -11.63
CA LEU A 89 6.03 11.30 -11.70
C LEU A 89 6.28 12.03 -10.37
N MET A 90 5.22 12.56 -9.76
CA MET A 90 5.30 13.23 -8.48
C MET A 90 5.82 12.29 -7.38
N LEU A 91 5.19 11.13 -7.18
CA LEU A 91 5.53 10.18 -6.13
C LEU A 91 6.96 9.63 -6.29
N TYR A 92 7.35 9.25 -7.52
CA TYR A 92 8.73 8.82 -7.78
C TYR A 92 9.74 9.92 -7.50
N SER A 93 9.43 11.16 -7.90
CA SER A 93 10.30 12.31 -7.60
C SER A 93 10.43 12.55 -6.09
N MET A 94 9.33 12.43 -5.34
CA MET A 94 9.35 12.54 -3.88
C MET A 94 10.23 11.46 -3.24
N THR A 95 10.22 10.22 -3.75
CA THR A 95 11.11 9.17 -3.25
C THR A 95 12.60 9.48 -3.51
N LEU A 96 12.93 10.16 -4.63
CA LEU A 96 14.30 10.59 -4.91
C LEU A 96 14.76 11.70 -3.93
N VAL A 97 13.88 12.64 -3.61
CA VAL A 97 14.16 13.66 -2.58
C VAL A 97 14.31 13.01 -1.21
N TYR A 98 13.41 12.08 -0.83
CA TYR A 98 13.53 11.34 0.42
C TYR A 98 14.91 10.67 0.56
N ARG A 99 15.38 10.01 -0.48
CA ARG A 99 16.68 9.33 -0.48
C ARG A 99 17.85 10.25 -0.13
N ARG A 100 17.77 11.55 -0.47
CA ARG A 100 18.81 12.55 -0.16
C ARG A 100 18.79 12.98 1.29
N HIS A 101 17.60 13.12 1.86
CA HIS A 101 17.38 13.64 3.21
C HIS A 101 17.13 12.55 4.26
N ALA A 102 17.13 11.27 3.85
CA ALA A 102 16.89 10.15 4.75
C ALA A 102 17.97 10.04 5.83
N SER A 103 17.53 10.01 7.08
CA SER A 103 18.34 9.69 8.25
C SER A 103 17.64 8.63 9.08
N GLU A 104 18.37 7.91 9.94
CA GLU A 104 17.76 6.94 10.84
C GLU A 104 16.73 7.61 11.76
N GLU A 105 17.03 8.83 12.24
CA GLU A 105 16.15 9.59 13.11
C GLU A 105 14.85 9.99 12.40
N LEU A 106 14.93 10.49 11.15
CA LEU A 106 13.76 10.78 10.33
C LEU A 106 12.94 9.52 10.09
N PHE A 107 13.59 8.44 9.67
CA PHE A 107 12.90 7.17 9.40
C PHE A 107 12.18 6.65 10.65
N ASP A 108 12.85 6.60 11.79
CA ASP A 108 12.25 6.17 13.06
C ASP A 108 11.07 7.06 13.49
N THR A 109 11.19 8.38 13.29
CA THR A 109 10.13 9.34 13.60
C THR A 109 8.93 9.16 12.66
N MET A 110 9.15 8.92 11.37
CA MET A 110 8.07 8.61 10.41
C MET A 110 7.34 7.33 10.80
N LEU A 111 8.06 6.27 11.19
CA LEU A 111 7.44 5.01 11.63
C LEU A 111 6.60 5.21 12.91
N ASN A 112 7.11 5.97 13.89
CA ASN A 112 6.38 6.28 15.11
C ASN A 112 5.13 7.11 14.83
N LEU A 113 5.22 8.08 13.91
CA LEU A 113 4.07 8.86 13.45
C LEU A 113 3.00 7.98 12.81
N VAL A 114 3.39 7.04 11.93
CA VAL A 114 2.46 6.08 11.30
C VAL A 114 1.78 5.21 12.36
N ILE A 115 2.54 4.67 13.33
CA ILE A 115 1.98 3.87 14.43
C ILE A 115 0.95 4.69 15.23
N GLY A 116 1.29 5.92 15.59
CA GLY A 116 0.35 6.80 16.32
C GLY A 116 -0.93 7.10 15.53
N LEU A 117 -0.78 7.44 14.25
CA LEU A 117 -1.91 7.73 13.37
C LEU A 117 -2.74 6.47 13.04
N SER A 118 -2.13 5.27 13.06
CA SER A 118 -2.87 4.01 12.89
C SER A 118 -3.86 3.78 14.04
N VAL A 119 -3.53 4.20 15.26
CA VAL A 119 -4.46 4.15 16.40
C VAL A 119 -5.67 5.05 16.14
N PHE A 120 -5.44 6.28 15.66
CA PHE A 120 -6.52 7.18 15.28
C PHE A 120 -7.41 6.58 14.19
N ALA A 121 -6.82 6.03 13.12
CA ALA A 121 -7.55 5.34 12.06
C ALA A 121 -8.37 4.16 12.58
N SER A 122 -7.82 3.39 13.51
CA SER A 122 -8.50 2.25 14.13
C SER A 122 -9.68 2.67 14.99
N VAL A 123 -9.54 3.72 15.79
CA VAL A 123 -10.65 4.28 16.58
C VAL A 123 -11.76 4.76 15.65
N TRP A 124 -11.41 5.46 14.57
CA TRP A 124 -12.38 5.92 13.58
C TRP A 124 -13.11 4.75 12.91
N ALA A 125 -12.40 3.68 12.52
CA ALA A 125 -12.99 2.49 11.94
C ALA A 125 -13.99 1.79 12.89
N ILE A 126 -13.68 1.75 14.18
CA ILE A 126 -14.59 1.19 15.19
C ILE A 126 -15.86 2.04 15.32
N ILE A 127 -15.71 3.37 15.34
CA ILE A 127 -16.85 4.31 15.38
C ILE A 127 -17.71 4.11 14.12
N GLU A 128 -17.09 4.10 12.92
CA GLU A 128 -17.78 3.83 11.66
C GLU A 128 -18.54 2.51 11.70
N TYR A 129 -17.92 1.44 12.22
CA TYR A 129 -18.56 0.13 12.33
C TYR A 129 -19.79 0.16 13.26
N ILE A 130 -19.72 0.86 14.38
CA ILE A 130 -20.87 1.04 15.27
C ILE A 130 -22.02 1.79 14.56
N PHE A 131 -21.70 2.81 13.74
CA PHE A 131 -22.71 3.49 12.94
C PHE A 131 -23.34 2.58 11.89
N ILE A 132 -22.54 1.73 11.21
CA ILE A 132 -23.04 0.74 10.26
C ILE A 132 -24.01 -0.23 10.95
N LEU A 133 -23.65 -0.77 12.14
CA LEU A 133 -24.52 -1.67 12.88
C LEU A 133 -25.87 -1.02 13.21
N ARG A 134 -25.86 0.23 13.67
CA ARG A 134 -27.08 0.98 13.99
C ARG A 134 -27.92 1.32 12.76
N GLN A 135 -27.26 1.75 11.67
CA GLN A 135 -27.95 2.14 10.43
C GLN A 135 -28.71 0.98 9.79
N PHE A 136 -28.22 -0.24 9.91
CA PHE A 136 -28.80 -1.43 9.32
C PHE A 136 -29.53 -2.32 10.32
N ASP A 137 -29.69 -1.85 11.57
CA ASP A 137 -30.34 -2.59 12.67
C ASP A 137 -29.80 -4.03 12.80
N LEU A 138 -28.48 -4.15 12.89
CA LEU A 138 -27.79 -5.43 12.88
C LEU A 138 -27.42 -5.87 14.30
N GLU A 139 -27.85 -7.07 14.65
CA GLU A 139 -27.43 -7.78 15.86
C GLU A 139 -26.23 -8.70 15.55
N GLY A 140 -25.42 -9.04 16.55
CA GLY A 140 -24.29 -9.96 16.40
C GLY A 140 -23.12 -9.38 15.61
N TRP A 141 -22.63 -8.25 16.03
CA TRP A 141 -21.57 -7.43 15.43
C TRP A 141 -20.36 -8.20 14.87
N TYR A 142 -20.02 -9.35 15.41
CA TYR A 142 -18.84 -10.14 15.03
C TYR A 142 -18.98 -10.91 13.71
N LEU A 143 -20.20 -11.14 13.21
CA LEU A 143 -20.42 -11.89 11.96
C LEU A 143 -20.84 -11.01 10.78
N VAL A 144 -21.28 -9.80 11.03
CA VAL A 144 -21.93 -8.94 10.04
C VAL A 144 -21.01 -8.61 8.88
N VAL A 145 -19.76 -8.30 9.16
CA VAL A 145 -18.78 -7.89 8.17
C VAL A 145 -18.49 -8.96 7.10
N PHE A 146 -18.76 -10.21 7.43
CA PHE A 146 -18.51 -11.33 6.51
C PHE A 146 -19.64 -11.58 5.52
N ASN A 147 -20.81 -11.07 5.78
CA ASN A 147 -22.01 -11.43 5.03
C ASN A 147 -22.28 -10.50 3.84
N ALA A 148 -21.94 -9.22 3.95
CA ALA A 148 -22.22 -8.27 2.88
C ALA A 148 -21.12 -7.19 2.74
N PRO A 149 -20.80 -6.75 1.48
CA PRO A 149 -19.77 -5.75 1.24
C PRO A 149 -20.05 -4.38 1.87
N GLN A 150 -21.33 -4.01 2.02
CA GLN A 150 -21.74 -2.72 2.56
C GLN A 150 -21.49 -2.54 4.06
N TYR A 151 -21.23 -3.64 4.78
CA TYR A 151 -20.97 -3.61 6.23
C TYR A 151 -19.49 -3.50 6.59
N ARG A 152 -18.65 -3.14 5.64
CA ARG A 152 -17.20 -3.07 5.79
C ARG A 152 -16.77 -1.65 6.12
N THR A 153 -15.86 -1.51 7.09
CA THR A 153 -15.28 -0.21 7.41
C THR A 153 -14.14 0.14 6.48
N ASN A 154 -13.99 1.40 6.16
CA ASN A 154 -12.88 1.98 5.39
C ASN A 154 -12.13 3.08 6.16
N ALA A 155 -12.57 3.38 7.37
CA ALA A 155 -12.06 4.51 8.15
C ALA A 155 -12.05 5.80 7.29
N MET A 156 -10.88 6.44 7.16
CA MET A 156 -10.72 7.63 6.33
C MET A 156 -10.21 7.31 4.91
N PHE A 157 -10.01 6.03 4.58
CA PHE A 157 -9.46 5.61 3.29
C PHE A 157 -10.55 5.43 2.25
N PHE A 158 -10.18 5.41 0.98
CA PHE A 158 -11.10 5.39 -0.16
C PHE A 158 -12.09 4.21 -0.14
N ASN A 159 -11.64 3.04 0.30
CA ASN A 159 -12.48 1.86 0.49
C ASN A 159 -11.83 0.87 1.48
N ALA A 160 -12.60 -0.13 1.90
CA ALA A 160 -12.16 -1.13 2.86
C ALA A 160 -10.95 -1.98 2.43
N ASN A 161 -10.70 -2.16 1.13
CA ASN A 161 -9.51 -2.88 0.67
C ASN A 161 -8.25 -2.01 0.79
N TYR A 162 -8.35 -0.71 0.50
CA TYR A 162 -7.26 0.23 0.74
C TYR A 162 -6.94 0.34 2.22
N TYR A 163 -7.96 0.41 3.09
CA TYR A 163 -7.73 0.42 4.53
C TYR A 163 -7.06 -0.87 5.00
N ALA A 164 -7.51 -2.04 4.53
CA ALA A 164 -6.88 -3.32 4.84
C ALA A 164 -5.39 -3.34 4.43
N MET A 165 -5.07 -2.83 3.24
CA MET A 165 -3.69 -2.71 2.76
C MET A 165 -2.85 -1.76 3.63
N MET A 166 -3.43 -0.65 4.09
CA MET A 166 -2.75 0.24 5.04
C MET A 166 -2.49 -0.44 6.38
N ILE A 167 -3.44 -1.25 6.89
CA ILE A 167 -3.25 -2.03 8.12
C ILE A 167 -2.11 -3.04 7.95
N GLU A 168 -1.95 -3.68 6.80
CA GLU A 168 -0.80 -4.55 6.52
C GLU A 168 0.53 -3.82 6.74
N PHE A 169 0.65 -2.57 6.25
CA PHE A 169 1.81 -1.73 6.51
C PHE A 169 1.95 -1.35 7.99
N PHE A 170 0.86 -0.99 8.67
CA PHE A 170 0.90 -0.63 10.10
C PHE A 170 1.40 -1.80 10.94
N VAL A 171 0.88 -3.00 10.71
CA VAL A 171 1.29 -4.21 11.42
C VAL A 171 2.74 -4.58 11.08
N ALA A 172 3.16 -4.45 9.81
CA ALA A 172 4.55 -4.68 9.42
C ALA A 172 5.52 -3.70 10.12
N ILE A 173 5.14 -2.42 10.26
CA ILE A 173 5.93 -1.42 11.00
C ILE A 173 5.99 -1.77 12.49
N CYS A 174 4.86 -2.12 13.10
CA CYS A 174 4.83 -2.58 14.49
C CYS A 174 5.74 -3.80 14.70
N PHE A 175 5.69 -4.76 13.77
CA PHE A 175 6.52 -5.96 13.81
C PHE A 175 8.01 -5.63 13.65
N TYR A 176 8.37 -4.72 12.75
CA TYR A 176 9.75 -4.22 12.64
C TYR A 176 10.25 -3.61 13.96
N LYS A 177 9.45 -2.74 14.58
CA LYS A 177 9.79 -2.15 15.88
C LYS A 177 9.92 -3.20 16.97
N PHE A 178 9.03 -4.17 17.00
CA PHE A 178 9.13 -5.30 17.93
C PHE A 178 10.45 -6.06 17.76
N LEU A 179 10.83 -6.41 16.53
CA LEU A 179 12.10 -7.08 16.25
C LEU A 179 13.31 -6.22 16.66
N LYS A 180 13.27 -4.91 16.37
CA LYS A 180 14.33 -3.97 16.75
C LYS A 180 14.55 -3.93 18.28
N HIS A 181 13.46 -3.84 19.05
CA HIS A 181 13.54 -3.81 20.52
C HIS A 181 14.00 -5.13 21.13
N THR A 182 13.57 -6.26 20.57
CA THR A 182 13.97 -7.58 21.10
C THR A 182 15.39 -7.97 20.75
N HIS A 183 15.91 -7.52 19.60
CA HIS A 183 17.26 -7.89 19.15
C HIS A 183 18.37 -7.07 19.80
N ASN A 184 18.19 -5.74 19.90
CA ASN A 184 19.28 -4.83 20.28
C ASN A 184 19.49 -4.65 21.78
N HIS A 185 18.46 -4.83 22.62
CA HIS A 185 18.52 -4.40 24.03
C HIS A 185 17.97 -5.42 25.04
N GLY A 186 17.54 -6.58 24.58
CA GLY A 186 16.89 -7.59 25.42
C GLY A 186 15.42 -7.24 25.74
N PHE A 187 14.60 -8.26 25.81
CA PHE A 187 13.14 -8.16 25.96
C PHE A 187 12.70 -7.36 27.21
N MET A 188 13.37 -7.58 28.35
CA MET A 188 12.97 -6.98 29.63
C MET A 188 13.19 -5.47 29.72
N ASN A 189 14.21 -4.94 29.01
CA ASN A 189 14.55 -3.52 29.08
C ASN A 189 13.52 -2.62 28.34
N HIS A 190 12.77 -3.20 27.40
CA HIS A 190 11.78 -2.49 26.57
C HIS A 190 10.37 -3.09 26.69
N ILE A 191 10.06 -3.71 27.82
CA ILE A 191 8.78 -4.39 28.00
C ILE A 191 7.57 -3.46 27.83
N LYS A 192 7.67 -2.20 28.24
CA LYS A 192 6.57 -1.22 28.07
C LYS A 192 6.32 -0.92 26.61
N GLU A 193 7.38 -0.63 25.84
CA GLU A 193 7.29 -0.36 24.41
C GLU A 193 6.76 -1.58 23.65
N ILE A 194 7.24 -2.78 24.00
CA ILE A 194 6.79 -4.04 23.41
C ILE A 194 5.30 -4.28 23.69
N VAL A 195 4.83 -4.05 24.90
CA VAL A 195 3.41 -4.18 25.26
C VAL A 195 2.56 -3.18 24.50
N ILE A 196 2.98 -1.91 24.42
CA ILE A 196 2.26 -0.88 23.68
C ILE A 196 2.18 -1.24 22.19
N ILE A 197 3.27 -1.64 21.56
CA ILE A 197 3.32 -2.08 20.16
C ILE A 197 2.40 -3.30 19.97
N GLY A 198 2.41 -4.24 20.90
CA GLY A 198 1.54 -5.41 20.89
C GLY A 198 0.05 -5.04 20.93
N LEU A 199 -0.34 -4.13 21.81
CA LEU A 199 -1.73 -3.64 21.90
C LEU A 199 -2.16 -2.91 20.64
N ILE A 200 -1.30 -2.05 20.07
CA ILE A 200 -1.57 -1.36 18.81
C ILE A 200 -1.70 -2.37 17.66
N THR A 201 -0.85 -3.40 17.63
CA THR A 201 -0.95 -4.48 16.64
C THR A 201 -2.29 -5.20 16.74
N LEU A 202 -2.71 -5.59 17.94
CA LEU A 202 -4.00 -6.25 18.15
C LEU A 202 -5.17 -5.37 17.74
N LEU A 203 -5.13 -4.08 18.05
CA LEU A 203 -6.15 -3.11 17.63
C LEU A 203 -6.23 -3.02 16.10
N ASN A 204 -5.09 -2.93 15.41
CA ASN A 204 -5.04 -2.92 13.95
C ASN A 204 -5.54 -4.24 13.33
N LEU A 205 -5.19 -5.40 13.91
CA LEU A 205 -5.69 -6.69 13.46
C LEU A 205 -7.21 -6.83 13.66
N PHE A 206 -7.75 -6.29 14.75
CA PHE A 206 -9.18 -6.19 14.94
C PHE A 206 -9.84 -5.33 13.85
N CYS A 207 -9.26 -4.18 13.52
CA CYS A 207 -9.75 -3.35 12.41
C CYS A 207 -9.59 -4.04 11.05
N LEU A 208 -8.54 -4.85 10.85
CA LEU A 208 -8.40 -5.68 9.65
C LEU A 208 -9.58 -6.63 9.50
N TYR A 209 -10.03 -7.25 10.59
CA TYR A 209 -11.25 -8.06 10.62
C TYR A 209 -12.46 -7.24 10.19
N LEU A 210 -12.63 -6.01 10.71
CA LEU A 210 -13.77 -5.13 10.37
C LEU A 210 -13.76 -4.68 8.90
N THR A 211 -12.61 -4.68 8.23
CA THR A 211 -12.56 -4.44 6.78
C THR A 211 -13.17 -5.57 5.96
N GLY A 212 -13.32 -6.77 6.49
CA GLY A 212 -13.77 -7.96 5.77
C GLY A 212 -12.91 -8.33 4.56
N CYS A 213 -11.66 -7.88 4.50
CA CYS A 213 -10.74 -8.16 3.39
C CYS A 213 -10.05 -9.51 3.58
N ARG A 214 -10.53 -10.53 2.87
CA ARG A 214 -10.02 -11.92 2.99
C ARG A 214 -8.58 -12.06 2.53
N THR A 215 -8.19 -11.34 1.48
CA THR A 215 -6.85 -11.44 0.86
C THR A 215 -5.77 -10.77 1.69
N ALA A 216 -6.13 -9.86 2.58
CA ALA A 216 -5.18 -9.16 3.43
C ALA A 216 -4.52 -10.10 4.47
N TRP A 217 -5.22 -11.10 4.97
CA TRP A 217 -4.68 -12.04 5.96
C TRP A 217 -3.48 -12.86 5.42
N PRO A 218 -3.61 -13.56 4.26
CA PRO A 218 -2.47 -14.27 3.70
C PRO A 218 -1.37 -13.32 3.21
N ALA A 219 -1.71 -12.13 2.71
CA ALA A 219 -0.72 -11.13 2.31
C ALA A 219 0.10 -10.65 3.51
N LEU A 220 -0.56 -10.32 4.63
CA LEU A 220 0.11 -9.95 5.88
C LEU A 220 1.00 -11.08 6.40
N ALA A 221 0.48 -12.31 6.48
CA ALA A 221 1.27 -13.46 6.93
C ALA A 221 2.51 -13.69 6.06
N GLY A 222 2.37 -13.60 4.73
CA GLY A 222 3.47 -13.68 3.78
C GLY A 222 4.49 -12.56 3.96
N GLY A 223 4.03 -11.32 4.15
CA GLY A 223 4.91 -10.17 4.41
C GLY A 223 5.72 -10.32 5.69
N LEU A 224 5.08 -10.73 6.80
CA LEU A 224 5.76 -10.99 8.06
C LEU A 224 6.74 -12.17 7.96
N ALA A 225 6.38 -13.23 7.25
CA ALA A 225 7.27 -14.36 7.00
C ALA A 225 8.54 -13.92 6.23
N ILE A 226 8.38 -13.11 5.18
CA ILE A 226 9.51 -12.55 4.42
C ILE A 226 10.41 -11.67 5.32
N MET A 227 9.83 -10.84 6.20
CA MET A 227 10.61 -10.04 7.15
C MET A 227 11.45 -10.91 8.08
N LEU A 228 10.90 -12.02 8.59
CA LEU A 228 11.63 -12.97 9.43
C LEU A 228 12.73 -13.69 8.65
N LEU A 229 12.48 -14.05 7.41
CA LEU A 229 13.47 -14.66 6.53
C LEU A 229 14.68 -13.74 6.32
N PHE A 230 14.44 -12.47 6.03
CA PHE A 230 15.50 -11.48 5.87
C PHE A 230 16.24 -11.18 7.20
N ASN A 231 15.53 -11.25 8.31
CA ASN A 231 16.13 -11.13 9.65
C ASN A 231 16.85 -12.42 10.11
N ARG A 232 16.94 -13.44 9.24
CA ARG A 232 17.54 -14.75 9.52
C ARG A 232 16.92 -15.48 10.74
N ASN A 233 15.71 -15.11 11.13
CA ASN A 233 14.98 -15.74 12.24
C ASN A 233 14.16 -16.94 11.74
N TYR A 234 14.87 -18.01 11.35
CA TYR A 234 14.28 -19.20 10.73
C TYR A 234 13.30 -19.96 11.64
N LYS A 235 13.50 -19.89 12.98
CA LYS A 235 12.59 -20.53 13.95
C LYS A 235 11.21 -19.86 13.92
N SER A 236 11.17 -18.53 14.03
CA SER A 236 9.91 -17.77 13.96
C SER A 236 9.30 -17.83 12.56
N PHE A 237 10.13 -17.83 11.49
CA PHE A 237 9.67 -18.06 10.11
C PHE A 237 8.94 -19.40 9.98
N GLY A 238 9.56 -20.51 10.45
CA GLY A 238 8.91 -21.82 10.48
C GLY A 238 7.61 -21.84 11.27
N GLY A 239 7.56 -21.12 12.40
CA GLY A 239 6.36 -20.95 13.22
C GLY A 239 5.22 -20.27 12.47
N ILE A 240 5.49 -19.15 11.78
CA ILE A 240 4.46 -18.46 10.96
C ILE A 240 3.98 -19.35 9.81
N CYS A 241 4.89 -20.05 9.13
CA CYS A 241 4.53 -20.99 8.08
C CYS A 241 3.65 -22.14 8.60
N ALA A 242 3.97 -22.70 9.78
CA ALA A 242 3.17 -23.76 10.41
C ALA A 242 1.76 -23.26 10.80
N VAL A 243 1.64 -22.07 11.40
CA VAL A 243 0.36 -21.43 11.72
C VAL A 243 -0.44 -21.16 10.45
N GLY A 244 0.21 -20.65 9.40
CA GLY A 244 -0.43 -20.44 8.09
C GLY A 244 -0.96 -21.73 7.48
N ALA A 245 -0.15 -22.79 7.49
CA ALA A 245 -0.55 -24.11 6.99
C ALA A 245 -1.72 -24.69 7.81
N ALA A 246 -1.67 -24.59 9.14
CA ALA A 246 -2.76 -25.01 10.02
C ALA A 246 -4.04 -24.21 9.76
N GLY A 247 -3.94 -22.90 9.54
CA GLY A 247 -5.06 -22.04 9.15
C GLY A 247 -5.69 -22.45 7.82
N VAL A 248 -4.88 -22.73 6.81
CA VAL A 248 -5.35 -23.24 5.51
C VAL A 248 -6.05 -24.59 5.70
N GLY A 249 -5.42 -25.52 6.44
CA GLY A 249 -6.02 -26.83 6.75
C GLY A 249 -7.37 -26.70 7.49
N PHE A 250 -7.45 -25.78 8.46
CA PHE A 250 -8.71 -25.50 9.16
C PHE A 250 -9.80 -25.00 8.21
N PHE A 251 -9.50 -24.06 7.33
CA PHE A 251 -10.48 -23.53 6.39
C PHE A 251 -10.88 -24.53 5.30
N ILE A 252 -9.99 -25.43 4.91
CA ILE A 252 -10.35 -26.54 4.02
C ILE A 252 -11.33 -27.49 4.74
N ALA A 253 -11.07 -27.81 6.00
CA ALA A 253 -11.93 -28.70 6.80
C ALA A 253 -13.26 -28.04 7.22
N LYS A 254 -13.28 -26.71 7.36
CA LYS A 254 -14.43 -25.93 7.87
C LYS A 254 -14.72 -24.71 6.98
N PRO A 255 -15.11 -24.91 5.70
CA PRO A 255 -15.29 -23.85 4.73
C PRO A 255 -16.38 -22.83 5.13
N GLN A 256 -17.32 -23.21 5.99
CA GLN A 256 -18.35 -22.32 6.50
C GLN A 256 -17.81 -21.10 7.28
N TYR A 257 -16.59 -21.19 7.79
CA TYR A 257 -15.94 -20.06 8.49
C TYR A 257 -15.21 -19.10 7.54
N ILE A 258 -15.13 -19.43 6.24
CA ILE A 258 -14.59 -18.48 5.25
C ILE A 258 -15.66 -17.42 4.95
N PRO A 259 -15.37 -16.15 5.19
CA PRO A 259 -16.31 -15.08 4.89
C PRO A 259 -16.80 -15.14 3.44
N ARG A 260 -18.12 -15.07 3.23
CA ARG A 260 -18.75 -15.06 1.89
C ARG A 260 -18.37 -16.24 0.99
N MET A 261 -18.16 -17.44 1.57
CA MET A 261 -17.77 -18.65 0.83
C MET A 261 -18.78 -18.98 -0.28
N SER A 262 -20.07 -18.83 -0.02
CA SER A 262 -21.16 -19.05 -0.99
C SER A 262 -21.01 -18.27 -2.30
N ASN A 263 -20.30 -17.14 -2.27
CA ASN A 263 -20.09 -16.27 -3.41
C ASN A 263 -18.73 -16.47 -4.11
N ILE A 264 -17.88 -17.38 -3.65
CA ILE A 264 -16.51 -17.53 -4.19
C ILE A 264 -16.54 -17.86 -5.68
N VAL A 265 -17.37 -18.83 -6.10
CA VAL A 265 -17.49 -19.25 -7.50
C VAL A 265 -17.93 -18.07 -8.39
N LYS A 266 -18.91 -17.28 -7.93
CA LYS A 266 -19.37 -16.08 -8.63
C LYS A 266 -18.23 -15.05 -8.78
N TYR A 267 -17.47 -14.79 -7.72
CA TYR A 267 -16.35 -13.84 -7.77
C TYR A 267 -15.18 -14.32 -8.63
N LEU A 268 -14.92 -15.62 -8.69
CA LEU A 268 -13.92 -16.18 -9.60
C LEU A 268 -14.36 -16.02 -11.07
N GLY A 269 -15.63 -16.25 -11.38
CA GLY A 269 -16.22 -16.00 -12.71
C GLY A 269 -16.05 -14.54 -13.13
N VAL A 270 -16.37 -13.58 -12.24
CA VAL A 270 -16.16 -12.15 -12.49
C VAL A 270 -14.69 -11.82 -12.77
N ARG A 271 -13.74 -12.35 -11.97
CA ARG A 271 -12.31 -12.13 -12.22
C ARG A 271 -11.83 -12.71 -13.55
N LYS A 272 -12.29 -13.91 -13.90
CA LYS A 272 -11.98 -14.53 -15.19
C LYS A 272 -12.43 -13.61 -16.32
N HIS A 273 -13.66 -13.09 -16.27
CA HIS A 273 -14.19 -12.17 -17.27
C HIS A 273 -13.38 -10.85 -17.33
N ILE A 274 -12.98 -10.29 -16.19
CA ILE A 274 -12.09 -9.12 -16.15
C ILE A 274 -10.76 -9.42 -16.88
N TRP A 275 -10.17 -10.57 -16.67
CA TRP A 275 -8.91 -10.95 -17.34
C TRP A 275 -9.08 -11.19 -18.82
N GLU A 276 -10.20 -11.78 -19.26
CA GLU A 276 -10.54 -11.97 -20.68
C GLU A 276 -10.62 -10.64 -21.40
N VAL A 277 -11.33 -9.65 -20.83
CA VAL A 277 -11.40 -8.28 -21.35
C VAL A 277 -10.03 -7.62 -21.42
N ALA A 278 -9.25 -7.72 -20.36
CA ALA A 278 -7.90 -7.15 -20.32
C ALA A 278 -6.99 -7.78 -21.39
N ILE A 279 -7.01 -9.11 -21.54
CA ILE A 279 -6.20 -9.83 -22.52
C ILE A 279 -6.66 -9.49 -23.96
N GLN A 280 -7.94 -9.32 -24.17
CA GLN A 280 -8.49 -8.91 -25.48
C GLN A 280 -7.94 -7.53 -25.89
N ASN A 281 -7.93 -6.57 -25.00
CA ASN A 281 -7.36 -5.24 -25.27
C ASN A 281 -5.82 -5.31 -25.44
N ILE A 282 -5.10 -6.09 -24.63
CA ILE A 282 -3.66 -6.28 -24.77
C ILE A 282 -3.27 -6.77 -26.17
N LYS A 283 -4.05 -7.65 -26.81
CA LYS A 283 -3.74 -8.16 -28.15
C LYS A 283 -3.62 -7.06 -29.20
N THR A 284 -4.37 -5.97 -29.04
CA THR A 284 -4.35 -4.83 -29.96
C THR A 284 -3.42 -3.71 -29.48
N HIS A 285 -3.13 -3.61 -28.20
CA HIS A 285 -2.36 -2.53 -27.58
C HIS A 285 -1.10 -3.01 -26.83
N PHE A 286 -0.54 -4.15 -27.26
CA PHE A 286 0.58 -4.80 -26.58
C PHE A 286 1.84 -3.94 -26.40
N LEU A 287 2.17 -3.08 -27.37
CA LEU A 287 3.42 -2.33 -27.36
C LEU A 287 3.42 -1.21 -26.32
N PHE A 288 2.39 -0.38 -26.28
CA PHE A 288 2.38 0.84 -25.46
C PHE A 288 1.32 0.83 -24.35
N GLY A 289 0.33 -0.09 -24.41
CA GLY A 289 -0.83 -0.04 -23.56
C GLY A 289 -1.68 1.24 -23.85
N GLU A 290 -2.53 1.61 -22.91
CA GLU A 290 -3.36 2.84 -23.01
C GLU A 290 -3.22 3.74 -21.78
N GLY A 291 -2.16 3.55 -20.98
CA GLY A 291 -1.86 4.31 -19.77
C GLY A 291 -2.48 3.71 -18.50
N PRO A 292 -2.20 4.28 -17.32
CA PRO A 292 -2.81 3.85 -16.07
C PRO A 292 -4.33 3.86 -16.14
N MET A 293 -4.98 3.01 -15.34
CA MET A 293 -6.44 2.87 -15.31
C MET A 293 -7.07 2.45 -16.64
N THR A 294 -6.33 1.84 -17.55
CA THR A 294 -6.85 1.36 -18.84
C THR A 294 -8.07 0.48 -18.66
N TYR A 295 -8.10 -0.44 -17.70
CA TYR A 295 -9.27 -1.30 -17.51
C TYR A 295 -10.55 -0.49 -17.25
N TRP A 296 -10.48 0.53 -16.41
CA TRP A 296 -11.60 1.46 -16.17
C TRP A 296 -12.04 2.21 -17.42
N HIS A 297 -11.10 2.50 -18.32
CA HIS A 297 -11.38 3.19 -19.59
C HIS A 297 -12.08 2.29 -20.60
N ILE A 298 -11.72 0.99 -20.65
CA ILE A 298 -12.15 0.07 -21.71
C ILE A 298 -13.30 -0.88 -21.35
N TYR A 299 -13.56 -1.13 -20.05
CA TYR A 299 -14.45 -2.21 -19.61
C TYR A 299 -15.83 -2.16 -20.29
N ALA A 300 -16.40 -0.97 -20.47
CA ALA A 300 -17.72 -0.80 -21.09
C ALA A 300 -17.71 -1.16 -22.59
N GLN A 301 -16.60 -0.96 -23.30
CA GLN A 301 -16.45 -1.28 -24.72
C GLN A 301 -16.47 -2.79 -24.96
N TYR A 302 -16.05 -3.58 -24.00
CA TYR A 302 -15.97 -5.05 -24.06
C TYR A 302 -17.01 -5.75 -23.19
N ASN A 303 -18.09 -5.05 -22.78
CA ASN A 303 -19.09 -5.58 -21.84
C ASN A 303 -18.48 -6.14 -20.55
N GLY A 304 -17.36 -5.55 -20.08
CA GLY A 304 -16.63 -5.98 -18.91
C GLY A 304 -17.29 -5.60 -17.58
N HIS A 305 -16.85 -6.22 -16.51
CA HIS A 305 -17.29 -5.87 -15.17
C HIS A 305 -16.70 -4.52 -14.73
N PRO A 306 -17.50 -3.55 -14.22
CA PRO A 306 -17.00 -2.24 -13.81
C PRO A 306 -16.02 -2.37 -12.61
N THR A 307 -14.75 -2.08 -12.88
CA THR A 307 -13.67 -2.03 -11.87
C THR A 307 -12.55 -1.12 -12.37
N GLN A 308 -11.69 -0.65 -11.45
CA GLN A 308 -10.61 0.29 -11.78
C GLN A 308 -9.39 -0.37 -12.44
N HIS A 309 -9.19 -1.67 -12.22
CA HIS A 309 -7.99 -2.41 -12.66
C HIS A 309 -8.29 -3.90 -12.85
N SER A 310 -7.39 -4.60 -13.52
CA SER A 310 -7.61 -6.02 -13.87
C SER A 310 -7.50 -6.99 -12.68
N HIS A 311 -7.19 -6.53 -11.49
CA HIS A 311 -6.95 -7.37 -10.30
C HIS A 311 -5.89 -8.47 -10.51
N ASN A 312 -4.91 -8.22 -11.36
CA ASN A 312 -3.82 -9.15 -11.65
C ASN A 312 -2.52 -8.39 -11.87
N ILE A 313 -1.54 -8.63 -11.00
CA ILE A 313 -0.24 -7.94 -11.01
C ILE A 313 0.59 -8.19 -12.28
N PHE A 314 0.30 -9.24 -13.05
CA PHE A 314 1.00 -9.55 -14.30
C PHE A 314 0.28 -8.98 -15.51
N ILE A 315 -1.05 -9.02 -15.52
CA ILE A 315 -1.89 -8.53 -16.62
C ILE A 315 -1.95 -7.01 -16.62
N ASP A 316 -2.21 -6.40 -15.46
CA ASP A 316 -2.46 -4.96 -15.34
C ASP A 316 -1.28 -4.08 -15.82
N PRO A 317 -0.01 -4.38 -15.49
CA PRO A 317 1.12 -3.61 -16.01
C PRO A 317 1.26 -3.66 -17.54
N VAL A 318 0.99 -4.84 -18.14
CA VAL A 318 1.05 -4.98 -19.61
C VAL A 318 -0.12 -4.24 -20.27
N LEU A 319 -1.33 -4.34 -19.68
CA LEU A 319 -2.52 -3.62 -20.13
C LEU A 319 -2.30 -2.10 -20.10
N CYS A 320 -1.73 -1.58 -19.01
CA CYS A 320 -1.58 -0.15 -18.78
C CYS A 320 -0.37 0.44 -19.54
N PHE A 321 0.78 -0.23 -19.51
CA PHE A 321 2.06 0.34 -19.93
C PHE A 321 2.62 -0.29 -21.20
N GLY A 322 2.07 -1.40 -21.64
CA GLY A 322 2.60 -2.21 -22.72
C GLY A 322 4.02 -2.71 -22.42
N ILE A 323 4.58 -3.47 -23.34
CA ILE A 323 5.94 -4.01 -23.17
C ILE A 323 7.01 -2.90 -23.21
N ILE A 324 6.79 -1.85 -24.02
CA ILE A 324 7.76 -0.74 -24.14
C ILE A 324 7.82 0.07 -22.84
N GLY A 325 6.67 0.38 -22.22
CA GLY A 325 6.65 1.06 -20.93
C GLY A 325 7.38 0.28 -19.85
N LEU A 326 7.15 -1.04 -19.80
CA LEU A 326 7.84 -1.92 -18.85
C LEU A 326 9.36 -1.97 -19.11
N LEU A 327 9.80 -2.03 -20.37
CA LEU A 327 11.21 -2.01 -20.73
C LEU A 327 11.86 -0.66 -20.40
N VAL A 328 11.16 0.46 -20.56
CA VAL A 328 11.67 1.79 -20.22
C VAL A 328 11.94 1.93 -18.73
N ILE A 329 11.05 1.45 -17.85
CA ILE A 329 11.23 1.58 -16.41
C ILE A 329 12.13 0.48 -15.80
N ALA A 330 12.28 -0.66 -16.47
CA ALA A 330 13.05 -1.82 -15.99
C ALA A 330 14.47 -1.48 -15.51
N PRO A 331 15.28 -0.65 -16.21
CA PRO A 331 16.63 -0.31 -15.76
C PRO A 331 16.69 0.35 -14.39
N PHE A 332 15.68 1.14 -14.05
CA PHE A 332 15.56 1.75 -12.73
C PHE A 332 15.26 0.70 -11.64
N PHE A 333 14.29 -0.17 -11.87
CA PHE A 333 13.96 -1.25 -10.93
C PHE A 333 15.10 -2.25 -10.75
N ILE A 334 15.76 -2.67 -11.85
CA ILE A 334 16.89 -3.60 -11.80
C ILE A 334 18.04 -3.03 -10.96
N GLU A 335 18.34 -1.73 -11.10
CA GLU A 335 19.41 -1.09 -10.30
C GLU A 335 19.04 -1.09 -8.79
N ASN A 336 17.78 -0.81 -8.45
CA ASN A 336 17.33 -0.84 -7.06
C ASN A 336 17.33 -2.27 -6.47
N ILE A 337 16.92 -3.28 -7.24
CA ILE A 337 16.97 -4.69 -6.83
C ILE A 337 18.43 -5.13 -6.61
N LYS A 338 19.35 -4.78 -7.52
CA LYS A 338 20.79 -5.06 -7.35
C LYS A 338 21.37 -4.41 -6.10
N ARG A 339 20.92 -3.19 -5.77
CA ARG A 339 21.33 -2.50 -4.56
C ARG A 339 20.79 -3.20 -3.31
N LEU A 340 19.50 -3.56 -3.29
CA LEU A 340 18.89 -4.32 -2.20
C LEU A 340 19.63 -5.64 -1.98
N TYR A 341 19.89 -6.38 -3.05
CA TYR A 341 20.63 -7.66 -2.97
C TYR A 341 22.04 -7.51 -2.36
N ARG A 342 22.75 -6.42 -2.70
CA ARG A 342 24.06 -6.13 -2.09
C ARG A 342 23.94 -5.85 -0.59
N LEU A 343 22.94 -5.06 -0.17
CA LEU A 343 22.68 -4.76 1.23
C LEU A 343 22.27 -5.99 2.06
N LEU A 344 21.61 -6.97 1.46
CA LEU A 344 21.24 -8.21 2.14
C LEU A 344 22.39 -9.21 2.30
N ARG A 345 23.49 -9.01 1.56
CA ARG A 345 24.70 -9.86 1.65
C ARG A 345 25.75 -9.35 2.66
N THR A 346 25.71 -8.09 2.97
CA THR A 346 26.52 -7.49 4.05
C THR A 346 25.86 -7.67 5.40
#